data_b75e135a99007964d00e9fbff5280392
#
_entry.id   b75e135a99007964d00e9fbff5280392
#
_cell.length_a   1.000
_cell.length_b   1.000
_cell.length_c   1.000
_cell.angle_alpha   90.00
_cell.angle_beta   90.00
_cell.angle_gamma   90.00
#
_symmetry.space_group_name_H-M   'P 1'
#
loop_
_entity.id
_entity.type
_entity.pdbx_description
1 polymer ?
#
loop_
_entity_poly.entity_id
_entity_poly.type
_entity_poly.pdbx_seq_one_letter_code
_entity_poly.pdbx_strand_id
1 'polypeptide(L)'
;MKKQIAAASLFLFIGLCSFTSNEKGYQVGDKAEGFNLKNVDGKMISLADYGKSKGLILIFTCNHCPFSKKYEGRILELDKRFKKQGWPVVAISSNDPNVQPEDSFENMQKLAKQKKYSFPYLFDETQAIAKTYGATKTPHVFLLENTKEGFMVRYIGAIDDNAEDPKSVSTKYVELAIHEIDKGNKPNPSVTKAIGCSIKWKKTAE
;
A
#
# COMPACT_ATOMS: atom_id res chain seq x y z
N MET A 1 -13.78 10.42 -71.97
CA MET A 1 -12.75 10.16 -70.95
C MET A 1 -13.27 10.63 -69.61
N LYS A 2 -13.81 9.73 -68.76
CA LYS A 2 -14.34 10.06 -67.43
C LYS A 2 -13.27 9.66 -66.38
N LYS A 3 -12.73 10.64 -65.66
CA LYS A 3 -11.79 10.42 -64.53
C LYS A 3 -12.59 10.05 -63.32
N GLN A 4 -12.39 8.88 -62.77
CA GLN A 4 -12.89 8.47 -61.43
C GLN A 4 -11.90 8.93 -60.39
N ILE A 5 -12.39 9.72 -59.42
CA ILE A 5 -11.65 10.15 -58.22
C ILE A 5 -12.01 9.16 -57.12
N ALA A 6 -11.04 8.35 -56.70
CA ALA A 6 -11.18 7.44 -55.57
C ALA A 6 -10.95 8.25 -54.29
N ALA A 7 -11.97 8.39 -53.46
CA ALA A 7 -11.87 8.93 -52.11
C ALA A 7 -11.37 7.83 -51.14
N ALA A 8 -10.18 8.02 -50.62
CA ALA A 8 -9.65 7.16 -49.57
C ALA A 8 -10.15 7.66 -48.20
N SER A 9 -11.06 6.92 -47.61
CA SER A 9 -11.53 7.15 -46.20
C SER A 9 -10.50 6.66 -45.23
N LEU A 10 -9.84 7.59 -44.55
CA LEU A 10 -8.91 7.31 -43.44
C LEU A 10 -9.72 7.06 -42.14
N PHE A 11 -9.88 5.80 -41.77
CA PHE A 11 -10.47 5.42 -40.47
C PHE A 11 -9.45 5.65 -39.36
N LEU A 12 -9.65 6.73 -38.58
CA LEU A 12 -8.90 6.98 -37.35
C LEU A 12 -9.41 6.06 -36.23
N PHE A 13 -8.69 4.99 -35.95
CA PHE A 13 -8.94 4.13 -34.79
C PHE A 13 -8.53 4.85 -33.53
N ILE A 14 -9.48 5.49 -32.84
CA ILE A 14 -9.29 6.01 -31.48
C ILE A 14 -9.40 4.80 -30.56
N GLY A 15 -8.26 4.27 -30.15
CA GLY A 15 -8.20 3.23 -29.12
C GLY A 15 -8.67 3.79 -27.77
N LEU A 16 -9.91 3.49 -27.37
CA LEU A 16 -10.34 3.69 -26.00
C LEU A 16 -9.50 2.76 -25.10
N CYS A 17 -8.54 3.34 -24.39
CA CYS A 17 -7.97 2.69 -23.21
C CYS A 17 -9.07 2.58 -22.15
N SER A 18 -9.74 1.44 -22.08
CA SER A 18 -10.64 1.13 -20.98
C SER A 18 -9.81 0.95 -19.71
N PHE A 19 -9.82 1.93 -18.82
CA PHE A 19 -9.39 1.74 -17.44
C PHE A 19 -10.41 0.83 -16.75
N THR A 20 -10.10 -0.44 -16.67
CA THR A 20 -10.86 -1.37 -15.83
C THR A 20 -10.50 -1.07 -14.38
N SER A 21 -11.38 -0.39 -13.65
CA SER A 21 -11.31 -0.31 -12.21
C SER A 21 -11.40 -1.72 -11.64
N ASN A 22 -10.34 -2.19 -11.00
CA ASN A 22 -10.31 -3.50 -10.35
C ASN A 22 -11.14 -3.43 -9.06
N GLU A 23 -12.43 -3.73 -9.13
CA GLU A 23 -13.35 -3.68 -7.97
C GLU A 23 -12.95 -4.60 -6.81
N LYS A 24 -12.03 -5.55 -7.05
CA LYS A 24 -11.59 -6.54 -6.07
C LYS A 24 -10.29 -6.19 -5.33
N GLY A 25 -9.64 -5.06 -5.65
CA GLY A 25 -8.31 -4.75 -5.15
C GLY A 25 -7.20 -5.61 -5.78
N TYR A 26 -5.95 -5.34 -5.42
CA TYR A 26 -4.80 -6.05 -5.99
C TYR A 26 -4.70 -7.49 -5.53
N GLN A 27 -4.18 -8.30 -6.43
CA GLN A 27 -3.73 -9.66 -6.18
C GLN A 27 -2.21 -9.76 -6.33
N VAL A 28 -1.63 -10.84 -5.81
CA VAL A 28 -0.20 -11.11 -6.01
C VAL A 28 0.08 -11.33 -7.50
N GLY A 29 1.03 -10.59 -8.02
CA GLY A 29 1.37 -10.54 -9.45
C GLY A 29 0.86 -9.31 -10.17
N ASP A 30 -0.07 -8.55 -9.59
CA ASP A 30 -0.55 -7.31 -10.20
C ASP A 30 0.50 -6.22 -10.16
N LYS A 31 0.47 -5.32 -11.15
CA LYS A 31 1.24 -4.09 -11.16
C LYS A 31 0.53 -3.06 -10.29
N ALA A 32 1.25 -2.55 -9.28
CA ALA A 32 0.71 -1.52 -8.42
C ALA A 32 0.69 -0.16 -9.14
N GLU A 33 -0.45 0.52 -9.09
CA GLU A 33 -0.57 1.91 -9.51
C GLU A 33 0.10 2.84 -8.48
N GLY A 34 0.54 4.01 -8.96
CA GLY A 34 1.15 5.01 -8.11
C GLY A 34 0.15 5.66 -7.15
N PHE A 35 0.66 6.10 -6.03
CA PHE A 35 -0.02 7.03 -5.13
C PHE A 35 0.76 8.33 -5.06
N ASN A 36 0.08 9.41 -4.65
CA ASN A 36 0.69 10.69 -4.29
C ASN A 36 -0.13 11.28 -3.14
N LEU A 37 0.35 11.08 -1.91
CA LEU A 37 -0.38 11.37 -0.69
C LEU A 37 0.38 12.32 0.23
N LYS A 38 -0.35 13.07 1.05
CA LYS A 38 0.21 14.00 2.02
C LYS A 38 0.79 13.24 3.21
N ASN A 39 2.08 13.46 3.49
CA ASN A 39 2.76 12.94 4.66
C ASN A 39 2.49 13.83 5.89
N VAL A 40 2.65 13.28 7.08
CA VAL A 40 2.48 14.00 8.36
C VAL A 40 3.40 15.21 8.52
N ASP A 41 4.50 15.32 7.79
CA ASP A 41 5.37 16.51 7.72
C ASP A 41 4.88 17.57 6.72
N GLY A 42 3.76 17.33 6.05
CA GLY A 42 3.14 18.21 5.06
C GLY A 42 3.63 18.03 3.63
N LYS A 43 4.67 17.23 3.38
CA LYS A 43 5.17 16.95 2.04
C LYS A 43 4.30 15.93 1.32
N MET A 44 4.27 16.03 0.00
CA MET A 44 3.68 14.98 -0.84
C MET A 44 4.71 13.87 -1.06
N ILE A 45 4.27 12.62 -0.90
CA ILE A 45 5.09 11.43 -1.13
C ILE A 45 4.37 10.53 -2.13
N SER A 46 5.12 10.07 -3.12
CA SER A 46 4.61 9.24 -4.20
C SER A 46 5.32 7.88 -4.26
N LEU A 47 4.71 6.89 -4.90
CA LEU A 47 5.36 5.61 -5.18
C LEU A 47 6.62 5.80 -6.05
N ALA A 48 6.62 6.80 -6.94
CA ALA A 48 7.77 7.10 -7.82
C ALA A 48 9.02 7.52 -7.04
N ASP A 49 8.88 8.09 -5.83
CA ASP A 49 10.03 8.49 -4.99
C ASP A 49 10.88 7.28 -4.56
N TYR A 50 10.34 6.08 -4.67
CA TYR A 50 11.00 4.81 -4.32
C TYR A 50 11.59 4.07 -5.53
N GLY A 51 11.67 4.71 -6.70
CA GLY A 51 12.18 4.10 -7.93
C GLY A 51 13.62 3.57 -7.87
N LYS A 52 14.39 3.97 -6.86
CA LYS A 52 15.76 3.45 -6.59
C LYS A 52 15.80 2.35 -5.54
N SER A 53 14.68 2.05 -4.88
CA SER A 53 14.57 0.97 -3.90
C SER A 53 14.35 -0.36 -4.61
N LYS A 54 14.72 -1.48 -3.96
CA LYS A 54 14.39 -2.83 -4.45
C LYS A 54 12.89 -3.10 -4.39
N GLY A 55 12.23 -2.49 -3.43
CA GLY A 55 10.80 -2.60 -3.23
C GLY A 55 10.30 -1.70 -2.12
N LEU A 56 9.07 -1.91 -1.68
CA LEU A 56 8.40 -1.12 -0.67
C LEU A 56 7.55 -2.01 0.25
N ILE A 57 7.64 -1.78 1.56
CA ILE A 57 6.74 -2.37 2.55
C ILE A 57 5.61 -1.35 2.77
N LEU A 58 4.50 -1.50 2.06
CA LEU A 58 3.34 -0.62 2.17
C LEU A 58 2.39 -1.19 3.22
N ILE A 59 2.01 -0.37 4.23
CA ILE A 59 1.20 -0.82 5.37
C ILE A 59 0.03 0.13 5.57
N PHE A 60 -1.19 -0.34 5.31
CA PHE A 60 -2.39 0.37 5.76
C PHE A 60 -2.54 0.19 7.27
N THR A 61 -2.54 1.29 8.01
CA THR A 61 -2.61 1.31 9.47
C THR A 61 -3.43 2.52 9.96
N CYS A 62 -3.60 2.69 11.26
CA CYS A 62 -4.31 3.83 11.82
C CYS A 62 -3.92 4.04 13.30
N ASN A 63 -4.35 5.17 13.88
CA ASN A 63 -3.96 5.53 15.25
C ASN A 63 -4.77 4.79 16.32
N HIS A 64 -6.09 4.60 16.08
CA HIS A 64 -7.01 4.13 17.12
C HIS A 64 -7.01 2.62 17.33
N CYS A 65 -6.80 1.84 16.25
CA CYS A 65 -6.96 0.40 16.26
C CYS A 65 -6.01 -0.29 17.25
N PRO A 66 -6.51 -1.11 18.19
CA PRO A 66 -5.68 -1.83 19.15
C PRO A 66 -4.61 -2.70 18.47
N PHE A 67 -4.95 -3.35 17.35
CA PHE A 67 -3.99 -4.14 16.58
C PHE A 67 -2.89 -3.28 15.96
N SER A 68 -3.24 -2.12 15.38
CA SER A 68 -2.23 -1.18 14.87
C SER A 68 -1.27 -0.72 15.97
N LYS A 69 -1.80 -0.42 17.17
CA LYS A 69 -0.99 -0.06 18.35
C LYS A 69 -0.05 -1.21 18.78
N LYS A 70 -0.53 -2.46 18.78
CA LYS A 70 0.30 -3.64 19.10
C LYS A 70 1.41 -3.87 18.07
N TYR A 71 1.16 -3.55 16.80
CA TYR A 71 2.13 -3.72 15.71
C TYR A 71 3.09 -2.54 15.54
N GLU A 72 2.87 -1.39 16.16
CA GLU A 72 3.66 -0.17 15.97
C GLU A 72 5.17 -0.40 16.14
N GLY A 73 5.57 -1.06 17.24
CA GLY A 73 6.99 -1.38 17.47
C GLY A 73 7.58 -2.29 16.39
N ARG A 74 6.79 -3.27 15.90
CA ARG A 74 7.22 -4.18 14.83
C ARG A 74 7.36 -3.48 13.48
N ILE A 75 6.49 -2.49 13.20
CA ILE A 75 6.61 -1.65 11.98
C ILE A 75 7.88 -0.80 12.04
N LEU A 76 8.20 -0.21 13.19
CA LEU A 76 9.44 0.52 13.41
C LEU A 76 10.69 -0.37 13.20
N GLU A 77 10.66 -1.60 13.73
CA GLU A 77 11.76 -2.56 13.54
C GLU A 77 11.88 -3.01 12.08
N LEU A 78 10.77 -3.20 11.35
CA LEU A 78 10.81 -3.48 9.91
C LEU A 78 11.52 -2.36 9.13
N ASP A 79 11.14 -1.09 9.35
CA ASP A 79 11.80 0.03 8.68
C ASP A 79 13.29 0.09 9.03
N LYS A 80 13.62 0.04 10.33
CA LYS A 80 15.00 0.07 10.81
C LYS A 80 15.87 -1.01 10.18
N ARG A 81 15.34 -2.22 10.03
CA ARG A 81 16.05 -3.39 9.52
C ARG A 81 16.17 -3.39 8.01
N PHE A 82 15.06 -3.15 7.29
CA PHE A 82 14.96 -3.41 5.87
C PHE A 82 15.18 -2.18 4.99
N LYS A 83 15.02 -0.95 5.50
CA LYS A 83 15.26 0.29 4.74
C LYS A 83 16.67 0.34 4.12
N LYS A 84 17.71 -0.02 4.88
CA LYS A 84 19.09 -0.06 4.37
C LYS A 84 19.35 -1.19 3.37
N GLN A 85 18.46 -2.19 3.35
CA GLN A 85 18.51 -3.31 2.39
C GLN A 85 17.73 -3.01 1.11
N GLY A 86 17.13 -1.81 1.00
CA GLY A 86 16.35 -1.37 -0.16
C GLY A 86 14.83 -1.61 -0.02
N TRP A 87 14.33 -1.93 1.18
CA TRP A 87 12.93 -2.18 1.46
C TRP A 87 12.39 -1.22 2.55
N PRO A 88 12.24 0.08 2.26
CA PRO A 88 11.67 1.03 3.23
C PRO A 88 10.20 0.74 3.50
N VAL A 89 9.74 1.19 4.68
CA VAL A 89 8.31 1.18 5.04
C VAL A 89 7.65 2.48 4.58
N VAL A 90 6.42 2.39 4.11
CA VAL A 90 5.46 3.50 3.99
C VAL A 90 4.16 3.08 4.66
N ALA A 91 3.72 3.86 5.62
CA ALA A 91 2.43 3.66 6.30
C ALA A 91 1.37 4.58 5.70
N ILE A 92 0.14 4.09 5.54
CA ILE A 92 -1.01 4.85 5.03
C ILE A 92 -2.18 4.73 6.01
N SER A 93 -2.78 5.86 6.41
CA SER A 93 -4.06 5.90 7.09
C SER A 93 -5.14 6.31 6.11
N SER A 94 -6.17 5.47 5.99
CA SER A 94 -7.33 5.70 5.12
C SER A 94 -8.63 5.75 5.90
N ASN A 95 -8.59 5.88 7.23
CA ASN A 95 -9.81 6.02 8.03
C ASN A 95 -10.40 7.42 7.88
N ASP A 96 -11.74 7.48 7.75
CA ASP A 96 -12.45 8.75 7.77
C ASP A 96 -12.45 9.35 9.19
N PRO A 97 -11.86 10.55 9.42
CA PRO A 97 -11.85 11.19 10.71
C PRO A 97 -13.24 11.64 11.19
N ASN A 98 -14.23 11.76 10.30
CA ASN A 98 -15.62 12.00 10.70
C ASN A 98 -16.26 10.76 11.33
N VAL A 99 -15.78 9.56 11.01
CA VAL A 99 -16.23 8.30 11.62
C VAL A 99 -15.34 7.95 12.81
N GLN A 100 -14.05 8.26 12.75
CA GLN A 100 -13.06 7.94 13.78
C GLN A 100 -12.13 9.14 14.02
N PRO A 101 -12.51 10.09 14.90
CA PRO A 101 -11.75 11.33 15.11
C PRO A 101 -10.30 11.15 15.57
N GLU A 102 -9.99 10.03 16.25
CA GLU A 102 -8.61 9.73 16.64
C GLU A 102 -7.67 9.53 15.45
N ASP A 103 -8.20 9.25 14.26
CA ASP A 103 -7.42 9.06 13.03
C ASP A 103 -7.33 10.35 12.19
N SER A 104 -7.62 11.52 12.76
CA SER A 104 -7.45 12.81 12.09
C SER A 104 -5.99 13.07 11.73
N PHE A 105 -5.76 13.90 10.71
CA PHE A 105 -4.41 14.23 10.25
C PHE A 105 -3.55 14.84 11.36
N GLU A 106 -4.12 15.71 12.20
CA GLU A 106 -3.44 16.30 13.36
C GLU A 106 -3.03 15.25 14.38
N ASN A 107 -3.87 14.24 14.61
CA ASN A 107 -3.56 13.14 15.51
C ASN A 107 -2.49 12.21 14.91
N MET A 108 -2.49 11.98 13.60
CA MET A 108 -1.40 11.29 12.90
C MET A 108 -0.06 12.01 13.09
N GLN A 109 -0.04 13.34 12.95
CA GLN A 109 1.16 14.16 13.17
C GLN A 109 1.67 14.04 14.61
N LYS A 110 0.76 14.14 15.61
CA LYS A 110 1.11 13.99 17.03
C LYS A 110 1.69 12.61 17.31
N LEU A 111 1.05 11.54 16.81
CA LEU A 111 1.50 10.17 17.01
C LEU A 111 2.88 9.94 16.39
N ALA A 112 3.06 10.34 15.13
CA ALA A 112 4.33 10.16 14.42
C ALA A 112 5.48 10.87 15.12
N LYS A 113 5.25 12.08 15.66
CA LYS A 113 6.22 12.83 16.46
C LYS A 113 6.51 12.14 17.79
N GLN A 114 5.48 11.73 18.53
CA GLN A 114 5.59 11.06 19.83
C GLN A 114 6.36 9.75 19.74
N LYS A 115 6.06 8.96 18.70
CA LYS A 115 6.64 7.63 18.48
C LYS A 115 7.91 7.68 17.65
N LYS A 116 8.33 8.88 17.20
CA LYS A 116 9.53 9.09 16.39
C LYS A 116 9.57 8.20 15.15
N TYR A 117 8.48 8.20 14.35
CA TYR A 117 8.40 7.40 13.15
C TYR A 117 9.57 7.73 12.21
N SER A 118 10.29 6.68 11.80
CA SER A 118 11.42 6.78 10.87
C SER A 118 11.02 6.63 9.39
N PHE A 119 9.72 6.38 9.17
CA PHE A 119 9.08 6.15 7.87
C PHE A 119 7.97 7.18 7.63
N PRO A 120 7.60 7.45 6.36
CA PRO A 120 6.44 8.27 6.02
C PRO A 120 5.14 7.68 6.54
N TYR A 121 4.27 8.56 7.08
CA TYR A 121 2.92 8.21 7.48
C TYR A 121 1.94 9.09 6.72
N LEU A 122 1.32 8.52 5.69
CA LEU A 122 0.55 9.21 4.67
C LEU A 122 -0.93 9.20 4.98
N PHE A 123 -1.62 10.26 4.61
CA PHE A 123 -3.07 10.38 4.74
C PHE A 123 -3.77 10.18 3.40
N ASP A 124 -4.51 9.08 3.26
CA ASP A 124 -5.37 8.77 2.11
C ASP A 124 -6.78 9.32 2.37
N GLU A 125 -6.89 10.66 2.33
CA GLU A 125 -8.12 11.38 2.65
C GLU A 125 -9.32 10.92 1.82
N THR A 126 -9.12 10.62 0.55
CA THR A 126 -10.17 10.19 -0.39
C THR A 126 -10.51 8.71 -0.25
N GLN A 127 -9.68 7.94 0.42
CA GLN A 127 -9.76 6.48 0.54
C GLN A 127 -9.60 5.74 -0.81
N ALA A 128 -9.16 6.48 -1.85
CA ALA A 128 -9.00 5.92 -3.19
C ALA A 128 -7.89 4.86 -3.21
N ILE A 129 -6.77 5.13 -2.52
CA ILE A 129 -5.63 4.21 -2.50
C ILE A 129 -5.99 2.92 -1.75
N ALA A 130 -6.67 3.02 -0.60
CA ALA A 130 -7.13 1.82 0.11
C ALA A 130 -8.08 0.97 -0.75
N LYS A 131 -9.00 1.60 -1.49
CA LYS A 131 -9.92 0.90 -2.41
C LYS A 131 -9.16 0.23 -3.56
N THR A 132 -8.25 0.96 -4.22
CA THR A 132 -7.43 0.43 -5.34
C THR A 132 -6.59 -0.77 -4.89
N TYR A 133 -5.96 -0.68 -3.72
CA TYR A 133 -5.17 -1.80 -3.17
C TYR A 133 -6.05 -2.95 -2.64
N GLY A 134 -7.31 -2.71 -2.35
CA GLY A 134 -8.19 -3.68 -1.69
C GLY A 134 -7.87 -3.85 -0.21
N ALA A 135 -7.33 -2.81 0.43
CA ALA A 135 -7.05 -2.81 1.85
C ALA A 135 -8.37 -2.79 2.63
N THR A 136 -8.54 -3.69 3.59
CA THR A 136 -9.78 -3.84 4.37
C THR A 136 -9.55 -3.80 5.87
N LYS A 137 -8.31 -3.94 6.31
CA LYS A 137 -7.90 -4.05 7.72
C LYS A 137 -6.79 -3.06 8.06
N THR A 138 -6.58 -2.83 9.33
CA THR A 138 -5.45 -2.09 9.90
C THR A 138 -4.87 -2.88 11.08
N PRO A 139 -3.59 -3.38 10.97
CA PRO A 139 -2.71 -3.26 9.80
C PRO A 139 -3.05 -4.24 8.66
N HIS A 140 -2.73 -3.84 7.41
CA HIS A 140 -2.77 -4.69 6.21
C HIS A 140 -1.54 -4.37 5.34
N VAL A 141 -0.73 -5.37 5.05
CA VAL A 141 0.54 -5.21 4.33
C VAL A 141 0.40 -5.57 2.86
N PHE A 142 1.03 -4.76 2.02
CA PHE A 142 1.31 -5.03 0.61
C PHE A 142 2.81 -4.88 0.39
N LEU A 143 3.49 -5.97 0.03
CA LEU A 143 4.91 -5.93 -0.32
C LEU A 143 5.05 -5.76 -1.83
N LEU A 144 5.68 -4.68 -2.25
CA LEU A 144 5.84 -4.30 -3.64
C LEU A 144 7.30 -4.48 -4.05
N GLU A 145 7.58 -5.29 -5.05
CA GLU A 145 8.90 -5.42 -5.66
C GLU A 145 9.04 -4.41 -6.81
N ASN A 146 10.13 -3.67 -6.84
CA ASN A 146 10.45 -2.77 -7.94
C ASN A 146 11.14 -3.55 -9.07
N THR A 147 10.46 -3.70 -10.18
CA THR A 147 10.94 -4.43 -11.35
C THR A 147 11.09 -3.50 -12.55
N LYS A 148 11.59 -4.00 -13.67
CA LYS A 148 11.67 -3.25 -14.94
C LYS A 148 10.28 -2.85 -15.47
N GLU A 149 9.23 -3.57 -15.07
CA GLU A 149 7.84 -3.31 -15.46
C GLU A 149 7.13 -2.33 -14.50
N GLY A 150 7.77 -1.99 -13.38
CA GLY A 150 7.26 -1.17 -12.30
C GLY A 150 7.12 -1.94 -10.99
N PHE A 151 6.39 -1.39 -10.05
CA PHE A 151 6.16 -2.03 -8.76
C PHE A 151 5.12 -3.16 -8.87
N MET A 152 5.54 -4.39 -8.55
CA MET A 152 4.71 -5.59 -8.61
C MET A 152 4.34 -6.07 -7.21
N VAL A 153 3.08 -6.37 -6.97
CA VAL A 153 2.61 -6.93 -5.70
C VAL A 153 3.14 -8.35 -5.53
N ARG A 154 3.89 -8.62 -4.45
CA ARG A 154 4.50 -9.94 -4.18
C ARG A 154 3.95 -10.63 -2.95
N TYR A 155 3.43 -9.85 -2.00
CA TYR A 155 2.80 -10.39 -0.81
C TYR A 155 1.68 -9.47 -0.34
N ILE A 156 0.59 -10.07 0.17
CA ILE A 156 -0.56 -9.38 0.76
C ILE A 156 -0.93 -10.07 2.06
N GLY A 157 -1.06 -9.32 3.18
CA GLY A 157 -1.56 -9.94 4.40
C GLY A 157 -1.08 -9.32 5.71
N ALA A 158 -0.76 -10.19 6.69
CA ALA A 158 -0.32 -9.83 8.02
C ALA A 158 1.18 -9.56 8.08
N ILE A 159 1.64 -8.89 9.13
CA ILE A 159 3.08 -8.68 9.40
C ILE A 159 3.72 -10.00 9.84
N ASP A 160 3.04 -10.72 10.72
CA ASP A 160 3.46 -12.00 11.30
C ASP A 160 2.23 -12.86 11.70
N ASP A 161 2.44 -14.00 12.30
CA ASP A 161 1.41 -14.96 12.69
C ASP A 161 0.80 -14.72 14.09
N ASN A 162 1.28 -13.71 14.85
CA ASN A 162 0.75 -13.42 16.18
C ASN A 162 0.55 -11.92 16.42
N ALA A 163 -0.70 -11.46 16.27
CA ALA A 163 -1.06 -10.07 16.50
C ALA A 163 -1.01 -9.67 17.98
N GLU A 164 -1.17 -10.64 18.91
CA GLU A 164 -1.32 -10.36 20.32
C GLU A 164 0.02 -10.21 21.04
N ASP A 165 0.93 -11.16 20.84
CA ASP A 165 2.21 -11.21 21.55
C ASP A 165 3.39 -11.34 20.59
N PRO A 166 4.26 -10.31 20.49
CA PRO A 166 5.45 -10.37 19.64
C PRO A 166 6.47 -11.43 20.06
N LYS A 167 6.44 -11.89 21.32
CA LYS A 167 7.34 -12.95 21.80
C LYS A 167 6.90 -14.34 21.37
N SER A 168 5.63 -14.51 21.05
CA SER A 168 5.03 -15.76 20.60
C SER A 168 4.90 -15.85 19.08
N VAL A 169 5.58 -14.95 18.33
CA VAL A 169 5.64 -14.99 16.87
C VAL A 169 6.53 -16.14 16.43
N SER A 170 5.95 -17.07 15.66
CA SER A 170 6.66 -18.20 15.05
C SER A 170 7.08 -17.88 13.61
N THR A 171 6.24 -17.16 12.88
CA THR A 171 6.45 -16.82 11.46
C THR A 171 6.31 -15.34 11.21
N LYS A 172 7.40 -14.72 10.75
CA LYS A 172 7.47 -13.31 10.37
C LYS A 172 7.25 -13.20 8.87
N TYR A 173 6.00 -13.15 8.45
CA TYR A 173 5.60 -13.23 7.04
C TYR A 173 6.27 -12.21 6.13
N VAL A 174 6.32 -10.93 6.54
CA VAL A 174 6.95 -9.86 5.75
C VAL A 174 8.46 -10.09 5.61
N GLU A 175 9.14 -10.46 6.70
CA GLU A 175 10.58 -10.74 6.66
C GLU A 175 10.88 -11.95 5.76
N LEU A 176 10.10 -13.03 5.88
CA LEU A 176 10.23 -14.21 5.04
C LEU A 176 10.01 -13.88 3.56
N ALA A 177 8.95 -13.11 3.25
CA ALA A 177 8.64 -12.71 1.89
C ALA A 177 9.77 -11.88 1.26
N ILE A 178 10.33 -10.90 1.98
CA ILE A 178 11.48 -10.11 1.51
C ILE A 178 12.68 -11.01 1.22
N HIS A 179 13.00 -11.95 2.13
CA HIS A 179 14.13 -12.86 1.94
C HIS A 179 13.96 -13.76 0.72
N GLU A 180 12.74 -14.23 0.45
CA GLU A 180 12.50 -15.05 -0.76
C GLU A 180 12.61 -14.21 -2.03
N ILE A 181 12.07 -12.99 -2.06
CA ILE A 181 12.20 -12.09 -3.21
C ILE A 181 13.68 -11.73 -3.46
N ASP A 182 14.46 -11.40 -2.43
CA ASP A 182 15.89 -11.09 -2.57
C ASP A 182 16.71 -12.27 -3.10
N LYS A 183 16.23 -13.51 -2.98
CA LYS A 183 16.79 -14.72 -3.61
C LYS A 183 16.27 -14.99 -5.02
N GLY A 184 15.32 -14.18 -5.51
CA GLY A 184 14.66 -14.38 -6.80
C GLY A 184 13.51 -15.40 -6.74
N ASN A 185 13.06 -15.80 -5.56
CA ASN A 185 11.95 -16.74 -5.35
C ASN A 185 10.62 -15.99 -5.17
N LYS A 186 9.51 -16.72 -5.39
CA LYS A 186 8.18 -16.24 -4.99
C LYS A 186 7.97 -16.50 -3.50
N PRO A 187 7.43 -15.52 -2.72
CA PRO A 187 7.05 -15.75 -1.33
C PRO A 187 6.06 -16.92 -1.16
N ASN A 188 6.28 -17.72 -0.13
CA ASN A 188 5.36 -18.78 0.27
C ASN A 188 5.24 -18.82 1.81
N PRO A 189 4.05 -18.44 2.36
CA PRO A 189 2.85 -17.98 1.66
C PRO A 189 3.01 -16.59 1.02
N SER A 190 2.39 -16.37 -0.14
CA SER A 190 2.32 -15.04 -0.78
C SER A 190 1.08 -14.23 -0.36
N VAL A 191 0.09 -14.89 0.25
CA VAL A 191 -1.11 -14.27 0.82
C VAL A 191 -1.37 -14.85 2.20
N THR A 192 -1.63 -13.99 3.17
CA THR A 192 -2.08 -14.37 4.51
C THR A 192 -3.27 -13.52 4.95
N LYS A 193 -3.97 -13.95 5.98
CA LYS A 193 -5.11 -13.20 6.51
C LYS A 193 -4.61 -12.02 7.35
N ALA A 194 -4.90 -10.80 6.92
CA ALA A 194 -4.67 -9.61 7.74
C ALA A 194 -5.59 -9.63 8.97
N ILE A 195 -5.00 -9.44 10.15
CA ILE A 195 -5.69 -9.39 11.44
C ILE A 195 -5.69 -7.96 11.93
N GLY A 196 -6.89 -7.39 12.14
CA GLY A 196 -7.02 -6.01 12.57
C GLY A 196 -8.43 -5.46 12.46
N CYS A 197 -8.60 -4.19 12.83
CA CYS A 197 -9.84 -3.47 12.69
C CYS A 197 -10.17 -3.21 11.21
N SER A 198 -11.45 -3.11 10.88
CA SER A 198 -11.86 -2.69 9.54
C SER A 198 -11.56 -1.21 9.32
N ILE A 199 -11.18 -0.84 8.09
CA ILE A 199 -11.07 0.56 7.68
C ILE A 199 -12.42 1.25 7.88
N LYS A 200 -12.39 2.48 8.39
CA LYS A 200 -13.59 3.32 8.62
C LYS A 200 -13.84 4.12 7.35
N TRP A 201 -14.76 3.61 6.53
CA TRP A 201 -15.09 4.21 5.25
C TRP A 201 -15.94 5.46 5.43
N LYS A 202 -15.76 6.44 4.55
CA LYS A 202 -16.67 7.58 4.40
C LYS A 202 -18.08 7.06 4.13
N LYS A 203 -19.06 7.64 4.81
CA LYS A 203 -20.46 7.38 4.47
C LYS A 203 -20.72 7.95 3.06
N THR A 204 -21.22 7.13 2.16
CA THR A 204 -21.79 7.63 0.90
C THR A 204 -22.95 8.54 1.26
N ALA A 205 -22.98 9.76 0.71
CA ALA A 205 -24.20 10.58 0.77
C ALA A 205 -25.30 9.79 0.03
N GLU A 206 -26.38 9.48 0.73
CA GLU A 206 -27.61 8.96 0.14
C GLU A 206 -28.29 10.03 -0.69
#